data_b22d0a575584dfb6c86b78ce75e544c2
#
_entry.id   b22d0a575584dfb6c86b78ce75e544c2
#
_cell.length_a   1.000
_cell.length_b   1.000
_cell.length_c   1.000
_cell.angle_alpha   90.00
_cell.angle_beta   90.00
_cell.angle_gamma   90.00
#
_symmetry.space_group_name_H-M   'P 1'
#
loop_
_entity.id
_entity.type
_entity.pdbx_description
1 polymer ?
#
loop_
_entity_poly.entity_id
_entity_poly.type
_entity_poly.pdbx_seq_one_letter_code
_entity_poly.pdbx_strand_id
1 'polypeptide(L)'
;VLMGILVKDIEGVNSVITCMSNLISSILPAALGQHLPLVIGILSVPLALAFDTDSYFYGMLPVMIGIGEGFGVGAMPIAVAMVVCRNCATFISPMVPATLLGVGLADVDIKDHIKNSFLWVWAFSIICMLVGVIVGIIPL
;
A
#
# COMPACT_ATOMS: atom_id res chain seq x y z
N VAL A 1 18.64 -13.30 9.07
CA VAL A 1 19.15 -12.39 10.11
C VAL A 1 18.66 -10.94 9.83
N LEU A 2 18.86 -10.38 8.64
CA LEU A 2 18.44 -9.01 8.29
C LEU A 2 16.92 -8.79 8.45
N MET A 3 16.08 -9.73 7.99
CA MET A 3 14.63 -9.67 8.17
C MET A 3 14.22 -9.71 9.66
N GLY A 4 14.94 -10.44 10.50
CA GLY A 4 14.65 -10.46 11.95
C GLY A 4 14.88 -9.11 12.63
N ILE A 5 15.91 -8.38 12.22
CA ILE A 5 16.21 -7.03 12.76
C ILE A 5 15.20 -5.99 12.25
N LEU A 6 14.67 -6.19 11.05
CA LEU A 6 13.68 -5.29 10.47
C LEU A 6 12.29 -5.43 11.10
N VAL A 7 11.90 -6.67 11.43
CA VAL A 7 10.50 -7.01 11.76
C VAL A 7 10.30 -7.33 13.25
N LYS A 8 11.33 -7.80 13.96
CA LYS A 8 11.18 -8.29 15.33
C LYS A 8 11.92 -7.40 16.33
N ASP A 9 11.18 -6.90 17.33
CA ASP A 9 11.79 -6.27 18.49
C ASP A 9 12.61 -7.30 19.26
N ILE A 10 13.88 -6.97 19.54
CA ILE A 10 14.78 -7.73 20.40
C ILE A 10 14.83 -7.03 21.73
N GLU A 11 14.92 -7.76 22.83
CA GLU A 11 14.96 -7.17 24.17
C GLU A 11 15.93 -5.97 24.24
N GLY A 12 15.36 -4.79 24.49
CA GLY A 12 16.09 -3.52 24.63
C GLY A 12 16.37 -2.75 23.34
N VAL A 13 16.00 -3.26 22.16
CA VAL A 13 16.18 -2.57 20.88
C VAL A 13 14.90 -2.66 20.05
N ASN A 14 14.28 -1.53 19.78
CA ASN A 14 13.12 -1.47 18.88
C ASN A 14 13.55 -1.83 17.46
N SER A 15 12.72 -2.60 16.76
CA SER A 15 12.97 -2.89 15.35
C SER A 15 12.96 -1.59 14.51
N VAL A 16 13.61 -1.61 13.35
CA VAL A 16 13.60 -0.46 12.44
C VAL A 16 12.17 -0.06 12.09
N ILE A 17 11.29 -1.05 11.91
CA ILE A 17 9.87 -0.82 11.62
C ILE A 17 9.18 -0.08 12.77
N THR A 18 9.40 -0.50 14.01
CA THR A 18 8.85 0.17 15.19
C THR A 18 9.33 1.62 15.32
N CYS A 19 10.61 1.88 15.08
CA CYS A 19 11.15 3.23 15.07
C CYS A 19 10.54 4.09 13.96
N MET A 20 10.43 3.57 12.74
CA MET A 20 9.79 4.27 11.63
C MET A 20 8.30 4.53 11.89
N SER A 21 7.59 3.54 12.41
CA SER A 21 6.17 3.67 12.76
C SER A 21 5.95 4.77 13.82
N ASN A 22 6.77 4.80 14.85
CA ASN A 22 6.69 5.81 15.91
C ASN A 22 6.99 7.22 15.39
N LEU A 23 7.99 7.37 14.51
CA LEU A 23 8.31 8.65 13.88
C LEU A 23 7.15 9.15 13.01
N ILE A 24 6.59 8.29 12.17
CA ILE A 24 5.48 8.64 11.28
C ILE A 24 4.23 8.93 12.10
N SER A 25 3.93 8.13 13.13
CA SER A 25 2.79 8.35 14.02
C SER A 25 2.87 9.68 14.77
N SER A 26 4.07 10.16 15.10
CA SER A 26 4.27 11.45 15.75
C SER A 26 4.00 12.65 14.83
N ILE A 27 4.09 12.46 13.52
CA ILE A 27 3.89 13.49 12.49
C ILE A 27 2.45 13.48 11.99
N LEU A 28 1.80 12.29 11.98
CA LEU A 28 0.43 12.14 11.49
C LEU A 28 -0.59 12.68 12.51
N PRO A 29 -1.53 13.55 12.10
CA PRO A 29 -2.64 13.95 12.96
C PRO A 29 -3.57 12.76 13.24
N ALA A 30 -4.09 12.68 14.45
CA ALA A 30 -4.94 11.58 14.92
C ALA A 30 -6.16 11.30 14.01
N ALA A 31 -6.71 12.35 13.40
CA ALA A 31 -7.83 12.22 12.45
C ALA A 31 -7.46 11.40 11.20
N LEU A 32 -6.23 11.50 10.70
CA LEU A 32 -5.75 10.71 9.59
C LEU A 32 -5.40 9.28 10.01
N GLY A 33 -4.97 9.09 11.27
CA GLY A 33 -4.63 7.79 11.80
C GLY A 33 -5.83 6.84 11.88
N GLN A 34 -6.99 7.33 12.26
CA GLN A 34 -8.23 6.53 12.33
C GLN A 34 -8.72 6.07 10.96
N HIS A 35 -8.50 6.89 9.92
CA HIS A 35 -8.86 6.58 8.54
C HIS A 35 -7.67 6.10 7.69
N LEU A 36 -6.63 5.60 8.35
CA LEU A 36 -5.39 5.15 7.71
C LEU A 36 -5.63 4.14 6.56
N PRO A 37 -6.52 3.12 6.68
CA PRO A 37 -6.79 2.20 5.59
C PRO A 37 -7.34 2.90 4.34
N LEU A 38 -8.19 3.91 4.52
CA LEU A 38 -8.75 4.69 3.40
C LEU A 38 -7.68 5.54 2.72
N VAL A 39 -6.87 6.23 3.52
CA VAL A 39 -5.77 7.08 3.00
C VAL A 39 -4.77 6.24 2.22
N ILE A 40 -4.35 5.10 2.77
CA ILE A 40 -3.43 4.18 2.12
C ILE A 40 -4.06 3.59 0.86
N GLY A 41 -5.33 3.19 0.90
CA GLY A 41 -6.04 2.66 -0.26
C GLY A 41 -6.05 3.64 -1.43
N ILE A 42 -6.35 4.92 -1.18
CA ILE A 42 -6.34 5.96 -2.21
C ILE A 42 -4.92 6.19 -2.75
N LEU A 43 -3.91 6.19 -1.89
CA LEU A 43 -2.51 6.40 -2.26
C LEU A 43 -1.86 5.16 -2.88
N SER A 44 -2.44 3.98 -2.74
CA SER A 44 -1.85 2.71 -3.21
C SER A 44 -1.55 2.71 -4.69
N VAL A 45 -2.42 3.28 -5.53
CA VAL A 45 -2.22 3.33 -6.99
C VAL A 45 -1.07 4.23 -7.37
N PRO A 46 -0.98 5.50 -6.92
CA PRO A 46 0.20 6.33 -7.15
C PRO A 46 1.51 5.71 -6.61
N LEU A 47 1.45 5.11 -5.42
CA LEU A 47 2.62 4.46 -4.81
C LEU A 47 3.07 3.22 -5.60
N ALA A 48 2.15 2.51 -6.21
CA ALA A 48 2.45 1.35 -7.04
C ALA A 48 3.26 1.69 -8.32
N LEU A 49 3.26 2.95 -8.75
CA LEU A 49 4.12 3.41 -9.84
C LEU A 49 5.57 3.63 -9.38
N ALA A 50 5.77 3.93 -8.09
CA ALA A 50 7.08 4.23 -7.51
C ALA A 50 7.74 3.00 -6.86
N PHE A 51 6.95 2.06 -6.37
CA PHE A 51 7.43 0.87 -5.67
C PHE A 51 7.13 -0.40 -6.46
N ASP A 52 8.09 -1.31 -6.48
CA ASP A 52 7.86 -2.69 -6.91
C ASP A 52 6.99 -3.46 -5.90
N THR A 53 6.48 -4.61 -6.30
CA THR A 53 5.56 -5.41 -5.49
C THR A 53 6.19 -5.87 -4.18
N ASP A 54 7.45 -6.30 -4.23
CA ASP A 54 8.13 -6.84 -3.07
C ASP A 54 8.45 -5.76 -2.03
N SER A 55 8.94 -4.60 -2.46
CA SER A 55 9.19 -3.46 -1.57
C SER A 55 7.89 -2.94 -0.94
N TYR A 56 6.80 -2.95 -1.69
CA TYR A 56 5.50 -2.53 -1.18
C TYR A 56 4.97 -3.47 -0.09
N PHE A 57 5.01 -4.80 -0.31
CA PHE A 57 4.45 -5.75 0.65
C PHE A 57 5.42 -6.09 1.79
N TYR A 58 6.71 -6.25 1.52
CA TYR A 58 7.67 -6.62 2.57
C TYR A 58 8.26 -5.42 3.31
N GLY A 59 8.31 -4.26 2.67
CA GLY A 59 8.82 -3.05 3.28
C GLY A 59 7.71 -2.18 3.88
N MET A 60 6.75 -1.76 3.08
CA MET A 60 5.77 -0.75 3.46
C MET A 60 4.61 -1.30 4.30
N LEU A 61 4.09 -2.50 3.99
CA LEU A 61 2.94 -3.07 4.70
C LEU A 61 3.19 -3.23 6.21
N PRO A 62 4.31 -3.79 6.69
CA PRO A 62 4.56 -3.90 8.12
C PRO A 62 4.65 -2.53 8.83
N VAL A 63 5.22 -1.53 8.16
CA VAL A 63 5.31 -0.16 8.69
C VAL A 63 3.91 0.44 8.84
N MET A 64 3.05 0.29 7.83
CA MET A 64 1.69 0.82 7.87
C MET A 64 0.82 0.11 8.91
N ILE A 65 1.00 -1.20 9.11
CA ILE A 65 0.35 -1.94 10.20
C ILE A 65 0.81 -1.39 11.55
N GLY A 66 2.12 -1.21 11.77
CA GLY A 66 2.64 -0.68 13.01
C GLY A 66 2.13 0.75 13.31
N ILE A 67 1.99 1.59 12.29
CA ILE A 67 1.37 2.93 12.43
C ILE A 67 -0.10 2.78 12.84
N GLY A 68 -0.86 1.94 12.14
CA GLY A 68 -2.28 1.74 12.41
C GLY A 68 -2.55 1.20 13.81
N GLU A 69 -1.75 0.26 14.30
CA GLU A 69 -1.83 -0.26 15.66
C GLU A 69 -1.61 0.86 16.70
N GLY A 70 -0.72 1.80 16.42
CA GLY A 70 -0.51 2.99 17.24
C GLY A 70 -1.75 3.90 17.33
N PHE A 71 -2.63 3.88 16.34
CA PHE A 71 -3.90 4.61 16.32
C PHE A 71 -5.12 3.72 16.67
N GLY A 72 -4.91 2.46 17.06
CA GLY A 72 -5.98 1.53 17.39
C GLY A 72 -6.67 0.89 16.19
N VAL A 73 -6.08 1.02 14.98
CA VAL A 73 -6.57 0.36 13.76
C VAL A 73 -5.92 -1.01 13.64
N GLY A 74 -6.73 -2.04 13.52
CA GLY A 74 -6.24 -3.41 13.38
C GLY A 74 -5.43 -3.64 12.10
N ALA A 75 -4.55 -4.65 12.12
CA ALA A 75 -3.73 -5.03 10.97
C ALA A 75 -4.56 -5.45 9.74
N MET A 76 -5.70 -6.11 9.96
CA MET A 76 -6.51 -6.68 8.87
C MET A 76 -7.07 -5.61 7.92
N PRO A 77 -7.72 -4.53 8.37
CA PRO A 77 -8.21 -3.47 7.49
C PRO A 77 -7.11 -2.86 6.61
N ILE A 78 -5.94 -2.62 7.20
CA ILE A 78 -4.80 -2.03 6.51
C ILE A 78 -4.25 -3.00 5.46
N ALA A 79 -4.06 -4.26 5.83
CA ALA A 79 -3.58 -5.28 4.92
C ALA A 79 -4.53 -5.48 3.73
N VAL A 80 -5.84 -5.56 3.98
CA VAL A 80 -6.85 -5.72 2.92
C VAL A 80 -6.86 -4.51 1.99
N ALA A 81 -6.87 -3.28 2.53
CA ALA A 81 -6.82 -2.07 1.72
C ALA A 81 -5.56 -2.03 0.84
N MET A 82 -4.40 -2.33 1.40
CA MET A 82 -3.14 -2.35 0.67
C MET A 82 -3.11 -3.42 -0.42
N VAL A 83 -3.53 -4.65 -0.10
CA VAL A 83 -3.51 -5.78 -1.06
C VAL A 83 -4.47 -5.52 -2.22
N VAL A 84 -5.71 -5.16 -1.92
CA VAL A 84 -6.75 -4.96 -2.94
C VAL A 84 -6.39 -3.80 -3.86
N CYS A 85 -6.07 -2.64 -3.29
CA CYS A 85 -5.78 -1.44 -4.09
C CYS A 85 -4.48 -1.57 -4.87
N ARG A 86 -3.44 -2.21 -4.27
CA ARG A 86 -2.17 -2.43 -4.97
C ARG A 86 -2.31 -3.40 -6.15
N ASN A 87 -3.12 -4.45 -5.99
CA ASN A 87 -3.35 -5.41 -7.08
C ASN A 87 -4.06 -4.75 -8.27
N CYS A 88 -4.97 -3.82 -8.06
CA CYS A 88 -5.55 -3.03 -9.15
C CYS A 88 -4.47 -2.29 -9.95
N ALA A 89 -3.47 -1.73 -9.27
CA ALA A 89 -2.41 -0.96 -9.89
C ALA A 89 -1.33 -1.81 -10.61
N THR A 90 -1.33 -3.13 -10.44
CA THR A 90 -0.38 -4.04 -11.09
C THR A 90 -0.40 -3.87 -12.61
N PHE A 91 -1.56 -3.63 -13.21
CA PHE A 91 -1.73 -3.51 -14.65
C PHE A 91 -1.12 -2.26 -15.27
N ILE A 92 -0.81 -1.23 -14.48
CA ILE A 92 -0.22 0.03 -14.97
C ILE A 92 1.19 0.28 -14.42
N SER A 93 1.69 -0.57 -13.51
CA SER A 93 2.98 -0.37 -12.88
C SER A 93 4.13 -0.73 -13.84
N PRO A 94 5.05 0.21 -14.09
CA PRO A 94 6.24 -0.06 -14.92
C PRO A 94 7.24 -0.98 -14.20
N MET A 95 7.08 -1.21 -12.90
CA MET A 95 7.93 -2.10 -12.11
C MET A 95 7.50 -3.57 -12.21
N VAL A 96 6.37 -3.84 -12.85
CA VAL A 96 5.85 -5.21 -13.03
C VAL A 96 6.24 -5.74 -14.41
N PRO A 97 7.05 -6.81 -14.48
CA PRO A 97 7.51 -7.37 -15.77
C PRO A 97 6.37 -7.79 -16.70
N ALA A 98 5.27 -8.30 -16.14
CA ALA A 98 4.10 -8.70 -16.94
C ALA A 98 3.45 -7.52 -17.67
N THR A 99 3.40 -6.33 -17.03
CA THR A 99 2.91 -5.10 -17.66
C THR A 99 3.80 -4.70 -18.82
N LEU A 100 5.12 -4.70 -18.62
CA LEU A 100 6.08 -4.39 -19.68
C LEU A 100 5.98 -5.36 -20.86
N LEU A 101 5.83 -6.66 -20.58
CA LEU A 101 5.64 -7.67 -21.60
C LEU A 101 4.34 -7.42 -22.39
N GLY A 102 3.24 -7.17 -21.70
CA GLY A 102 1.94 -6.91 -22.33
C GLY A 102 1.97 -5.68 -23.25
N VAL A 103 2.55 -4.59 -22.78
CA VAL A 103 2.70 -3.34 -23.54
C VAL A 103 3.63 -3.54 -24.75
N GLY A 104 4.73 -4.28 -24.56
CA GLY A 104 5.66 -4.62 -25.65
C GLY A 104 5.03 -5.51 -26.74
N LEU A 105 4.20 -6.50 -26.35
CA LEU A 105 3.47 -7.34 -27.30
C LEU A 105 2.37 -6.56 -28.04
N ALA A 106 1.80 -5.54 -27.40
CA ALA A 106 0.79 -4.69 -28.03
C ALA A 106 1.39 -3.57 -28.89
N ASP A 107 2.72 -3.44 -28.93
CA ASP A 107 3.45 -2.38 -29.64
C ASP A 107 2.99 -0.97 -29.24
N VAL A 108 2.77 -0.75 -27.92
CA VAL A 108 2.32 0.51 -27.34
C VAL A 108 3.41 1.08 -26.41
N ASP A 109 3.56 2.39 -26.35
CA ASP A 109 4.48 3.02 -25.38
C ASP A 109 3.91 2.88 -23.96
N ILE A 110 4.77 2.47 -23.02
CA ILE A 110 4.39 2.32 -21.61
C ILE A 110 3.87 3.64 -21.00
N LYS A 111 4.39 4.78 -21.44
CA LYS A 111 3.95 6.10 -20.97
C LYS A 111 2.50 6.39 -21.37
N ASP A 112 2.15 6.05 -22.60
CA ASP A 112 0.79 6.23 -23.12
C ASP A 112 -0.17 5.28 -22.45
N HIS A 113 0.25 4.03 -22.21
CA HIS A 113 -0.52 3.06 -21.44
C HIS A 113 -0.81 3.57 -20.03
N ILE A 114 0.20 4.01 -19.29
CA ILE A 114 0.04 4.55 -17.93
C ILE A 114 -0.89 5.77 -17.96
N LYS A 115 -0.63 6.74 -18.84
CA LYS A 115 -1.40 7.97 -18.92
C LYS A 115 -2.89 7.73 -19.19
N ASN A 116 -3.21 6.82 -20.09
CA ASN A 116 -4.58 6.53 -20.46
C ASN A 116 -5.31 5.63 -19.45
N SER A 117 -4.59 4.72 -18.82
CA SER A 117 -5.18 3.73 -17.92
C SER A 117 -5.19 4.16 -16.45
N PHE A 118 -4.32 5.11 -16.04
CA PHE A 118 -4.15 5.52 -14.65
C PHE A 118 -5.47 5.91 -13.98
N LEU A 119 -6.23 6.78 -14.61
CA LEU A 119 -7.48 7.30 -14.04
C LEU A 119 -8.53 6.20 -13.86
N TRP A 120 -8.63 5.29 -14.83
CA TRP A 120 -9.54 4.16 -14.78
C TRP A 120 -9.18 3.16 -13.69
N VAL A 121 -7.91 2.81 -13.61
CA VAL A 121 -7.40 1.89 -12.59
C VAL A 121 -7.54 2.50 -11.19
N TRP A 122 -7.27 3.79 -11.06
CA TRP A 122 -7.44 4.49 -9.78
C TRP A 122 -8.91 4.55 -9.35
N ALA A 123 -9.82 4.89 -10.26
CA ALA A 123 -11.26 4.87 -9.99
C ALA A 123 -11.74 3.47 -9.60
N PHE A 124 -11.30 2.43 -10.32
CA PHE A 124 -11.62 1.05 -9.99
C PHE A 124 -11.08 0.63 -8.62
N SER A 125 -9.86 1.03 -8.27
CA SER A 125 -9.27 0.78 -6.95
C SER A 125 -10.11 1.41 -5.83
N ILE A 126 -10.61 2.64 -6.03
CA ILE A 126 -11.50 3.31 -5.07
C ILE A 126 -12.82 2.55 -4.93
N ILE A 127 -13.40 2.06 -6.04
CA ILE A 127 -14.62 1.24 -6.00
C ILE A 127 -14.38 -0.04 -5.20
N CYS A 128 -13.28 -0.74 -5.44
CA CYS A 128 -12.92 -1.94 -4.68
C CYS A 128 -12.75 -1.66 -3.18
N MET A 129 -12.14 -0.52 -2.84
CA MET A 129 -12.01 -0.08 -1.46
C MET A 129 -13.37 0.21 -0.81
N LEU A 130 -14.28 0.89 -1.52
CA LEU A 130 -15.65 1.15 -1.04
C LEU A 130 -16.42 -0.16 -0.80
N VAL A 131 -16.25 -1.15 -1.66
CA VAL A 131 -16.80 -2.50 -1.44
C VAL A 131 -16.24 -3.10 -0.14
N GLY A 132 -14.95 -2.96 0.13
CA GLY A 132 -14.32 -3.40 1.38
C GLY A 132 -14.91 -2.72 2.63
N VAL A 133 -15.30 -1.44 2.51
CA VAL A 133 -16.02 -0.69 3.56
C VAL A 133 -17.44 -1.24 3.73
N ILE A 134 -18.17 -1.46 2.64
CA ILE A 134 -19.56 -1.98 2.68
C ILE A 134 -19.62 -3.38 3.31
N VAL A 135 -18.61 -4.22 3.00
CA VAL A 135 -18.48 -5.56 3.59
C VAL A 135 -18.09 -5.50 5.08
N GLY A 136 -17.70 -4.32 5.58
CA GLY A 136 -17.36 -4.11 7.00
C GLY A 136 -15.95 -4.57 7.38
N ILE A 137 -15.08 -4.82 6.41
CA ILE A 137 -13.67 -5.18 6.66
C ILE A 137 -12.83 -3.93 6.93
N ILE A 138 -13.13 -2.83 6.25
CA ILE A 138 -12.43 -1.55 6.40
C ILE A 138 -13.33 -0.63 7.23
N PRO A 139 -12.93 -0.21 8.44
CA PRO A 139 -13.69 0.74 9.25
C PRO A 139 -13.67 2.13 8.59
N LEU A 140 -14.77 2.84 8.75
CA LEU A 140 -14.92 4.25 8.33
C LEU A 140 -14.39 5.18 9.40
#